data_3f78588523b305f4e27bfdc5b2e44c34
#
_entry.id   3f78588523b305f4e27bfdc5b2e44c34
#
_cell.length_a   1.000
_cell.length_b   1.000
_cell.length_c   1.000
_cell.angle_alpha   90.00
_cell.angle_beta   90.00
_cell.angle_gamma   90.00
#
_symmetry.space_group_name_H-M   'P 1'
#
loop_
_entity.id
_entity.type
_entity.pdbx_description
1 polymer ?
#
loop_
_entity_poly.entity_id
_entity_poly.type
_entity_poly.pdbx_seq_one_letter_code
_entity_poly.pdbx_strand_id
1 'polypeptide(L)'
;MKYSHPLCAFGLLLGILLLAPPLTKDTLADDAPAKGSLFEIAGLVTVTQVIDGDSLKSGKLRIRLFGIDAPEQKQLCKQADGSDWACGRAASAAMGDIVAGAARLRCELLDTDRYGRLVMRCFAGETDIAQALVAQGLAVAYRRYSEDYVDAEDRAAAAGRGMWQGPFDMPWDWRRKN
;
A
#
# COMPACT_ATOMS: atom_id res chain seq x y z
N MET A 1 41.25 -34.37 72.71
CA MET A 1 42.39 -33.67 73.35
C MET A 1 42.66 -32.34 72.69
N LYS A 2 42.79 -31.26 73.54
CA LYS A 2 43.25 -29.88 73.26
C LYS A 2 42.31 -29.03 72.34
N TYR A 3 41.51 -28.16 72.94
CA TYR A 3 41.62 -26.82 73.49
C TYR A 3 42.36 -25.84 72.58
N SER A 4 41.68 -24.82 72.12
CA SER A 4 41.92 -23.43 72.53
C SER A 4 40.96 -22.43 71.82
N HIS A 5 40.30 -21.65 72.66
CA HIS A 5 39.61 -20.37 72.36
C HIS A 5 40.60 -19.23 72.38
N PRO A 6 40.14 -17.98 72.27
CA PRO A 6 39.40 -17.21 71.28
C PRO A 6 40.15 -15.91 70.92
N LEU A 7 39.68 -15.15 69.97
CA LEU A 7 39.97 -13.71 70.01
C LEU A 7 38.89 -12.90 69.25
N CYS A 8 38.30 -12.03 70.03
CA CYS A 8 37.45 -10.93 69.58
C CYS A 8 38.19 -10.01 68.64
N ALA A 9 37.55 -9.58 67.58
CA ALA A 9 37.97 -8.40 66.88
C ALA A 9 36.75 -7.60 66.40
N PHE A 10 36.72 -6.44 66.92
CA PHE A 10 35.85 -5.28 66.76
C PHE A 10 35.26 -5.08 65.36
N GLY A 11 33.96 -4.87 65.34
CA GLY A 11 33.23 -4.42 64.17
C GLY A 11 33.56 -2.98 63.79
N LEU A 12 33.91 -2.77 62.54
CA LEU A 12 33.90 -1.45 61.92
C LEU A 12 32.64 -1.38 61.06
N LEU A 13 31.63 -0.70 61.53
CA LEU A 13 30.46 -0.30 60.76
C LEU A 13 30.89 0.75 59.74
N LEU A 14 31.15 0.29 58.48
CA LEU A 14 31.33 1.17 57.37
C LEU A 14 29.94 1.55 56.83
N GLY A 15 29.50 2.75 57.14
CA GLY A 15 28.27 3.32 56.61
C GLY A 15 28.41 3.51 55.10
N ILE A 16 27.72 2.68 54.36
CA ILE A 16 27.57 2.87 52.91
C ILE A 16 26.58 4.01 52.70
N LEU A 17 27.11 5.17 52.41
CA LEU A 17 26.34 6.33 51.95
C LEU A 17 25.86 6.01 50.52
N LEU A 18 24.60 5.57 50.40
CA LEU A 18 23.93 5.41 49.10
C LEU A 18 23.76 6.79 48.45
N LEU A 19 24.69 7.20 47.62
CA LEU A 19 24.45 8.32 46.73
C LEU A 19 23.38 7.88 45.71
N ALA A 20 22.19 8.42 45.85
CA ALA A 20 21.17 8.33 44.80
C ALA A 20 21.71 9.02 43.54
N PRO A 21 21.55 8.40 42.33
CA PRO A 21 21.91 9.05 41.11
C PRO A 21 21.03 10.31 40.90
N PRO A 22 21.55 11.37 40.30
CA PRO A 22 20.76 12.55 39.98
C PRO A 22 19.63 12.11 39.00
N LEU A 23 18.41 12.53 39.36
CA LEU A 23 17.26 12.48 38.45
C LEU A 23 17.64 13.29 37.21
N THR A 24 18.07 12.59 36.16
CA THR A 24 18.10 13.17 34.82
C THR A 24 16.66 13.52 34.49
N LYS A 25 16.38 14.79 34.35
CA LYS A 25 15.18 15.26 33.66
C LYS A 25 15.28 14.66 32.25
N ASP A 26 14.51 13.59 31.97
CA ASP A 26 14.19 13.20 30.64
C ASP A 26 13.55 14.42 29.99
N THR A 27 14.35 15.12 29.20
CA THR A 27 13.83 16.06 28.23
C THR A 27 13.00 15.19 27.28
N LEU A 28 11.67 15.21 27.46
CA LEU A 28 10.75 14.84 26.42
C LEU A 28 11.19 15.66 25.21
N ALA A 29 11.89 15.00 24.29
CA ALA A 29 12.10 15.55 22.98
C ALA A 29 10.70 15.85 22.44
N ASP A 30 10.46 17.12 22.24
CA ASP A 30 9.29 17.65 21.56
C ASP A 30 9.43 17.18 20.11
N ASP A 31 8.97 15.97 19.82
CA ASP A 31 8.76 15.51 18.46
C ASP A 31 7.61 16.33 17.88
N ALA A 32 7.93 17.58 17.55
CA ALA A 32 7.09 18.38 16.71
C ALA A 32 6.94 17.62 15.39
N PRO A 33 5.71 17.27 14.96
CA PRO A 33 5.51 16.59 13.68
C PRO A 33 6.11 17.46 12.60
N ALA A 34 6.98 16.86 11.78
CA ALA A 34 7.58 17.51 10.64
C ALA A 34 6.48 18.21 9.84
N LYS A 35 6.67 19.50 9.55
CA LYS A 35 5.81 20.28 8.67
C LYS A 35 5.72 19.56 7.34
N GLY A 36 4.56 18.93 7.04
CA GLY A 36 4.37 18.32 5.72
C GLY A 36 3.33 17.23 5.60
N SER A 37 2.35 17.11 6.47
CA SER A 37 1.14 16.34 6.13
C SER A 37 0.01 16.71 7.09
N LEU A 38 -0.73 17.73 6.73
CA LEU A 38 -2.08 17.94 7.27
C LEU A 38 -2.95 16.81 6.68
N PHE A 39 -3.21 15.78 7.50
CA PHE A 39 -4.11 14.65 7.22
C PHE A 39 -3.61 13.60 6.22
N GLU A 40 -2.67 12.76 6.64
CA GLU A 40 -2.56 11.42 6.08
C GLU A 40 -3.78 10.61 6.58
N ILE A 41 -4.86 10.57 5.80
CA ILE A 41 -6.00 9.70 6.10
C ILE A 41 -5.64 8.31 5.56
N ALA A 42 -4.89 7.56 6.35
CA ALA A 42 -4.70 6.13 6.13
C ALA A 42 -5.76 5.35 6.93
N GLY A 43 -6.38 4.37 6.32
CA GLY A 43 -7.42 3.58 6.97
C GLY A 43 -7.51 2.16 6.44
N LEU A 44 -8.11 1.30 7.28
CA LEU A 44 -8.46 -0.06 6.87
C LEU A 44 -9.82 -0.04 6.15
N VAL A 45 -9.80 -0.47 4.89
CA VAL A 45 -10.97 -0.48 4.00
C VAL A 45 -11.47 -1.91 3.83
N THR A 46 -12.76 -2.14 4.11
CA THR A 46 -13.44 -3.38 3.74
C THR A 46 -14.08 -3.21 2.37
N VAL A 47 -13.61 -3.96 1.39
CA VAL A 47 -14.19 -3.90 0.04
C VAL A 47 -15.52 -4.64 0.02
N THR A 48 -16.57 -3.96 -0.48
CA THR A 48 -17.90 -4.55 -0.64
C THR A 48 -18.20 -4.92 -2.09
N GLN A 49 -17.47 -4.31 -3.04
CA GLN A 49 -17.63 -4.59 -4.47
C GLN A 49 -16.37 -4.16 -5.25
N VAL A 50 -15.92 -4.98 -6.16
CA VAL A 50 -15.04 -4.60 -7.27
C VAL A 50 -15.91 -4.09 -8.41
N ILE A 51 -15.66 -2.87 -8.90
CA ILE A 51 -16.42 -2.26 -10.00
C ILE A 51 -15.75 -2.64 -11.34
N ASP A 52 -14.44 -2.38 -11.42
CA ASP A 52 -13.58 -2.66 -12.57
C ASP A 52 -12.12 -2.86 -12.12
N GLY A 53 -11.17 -2.80 -13.06
CA GLY A 53 -9.75 -3.04 -12.78
C GLY A 53 -9.06 -1.97 -11.93
N ASP A 54 -9.68 -0.82 -11.66
CA ASP A 54 -9.09 0.26 -10.87
C ASP A 54 -10.07 0.96 -9.93
N SER A 55 -11.30 0.45 -9.81
CA SER A 55 -12.35 1.06 -9.00
C SER A 55 -13.02 0.05 -8.07
N LEU A 56 -13.18 0.44 -6.80
CA LEU A 56 -13.72 -0.37 -5.71
C LEU A 56 -14.86 0.38 -5.01
N LYS A 57 -15.68 -0.37 -4.26
CA LYS A 57 -16.61 0.19 -3.26
C LYS A 57 -16.29 -0.34 -1.87
N SER A 58 -16.49 0.53 -0.88
CA SER A 58 -16.56 0.21 0.54
C SER A 58 -17.83 0.81 1.10
N GLY A 59 -18.90 0.01 1.18
CA GLY A 59 -20.24 0.50 1.47
C GLY A 59 -20.70 1.54 0.43
N LYS A 60 -20.91 2.79 0.88
CA LYS A 60 -21.31 3.91 -0.01
C LYS A 60 -20.11 4.63 -0.64
N LEU A 61 -18.90 4.40 -0.15
CA LEU A 61 -17.72 5.06 -0.67
C LEU A 61 -17.29 4.42 -1.99
N ARG A 62 -16.91 5.24 -2.95
CA ARG A 62 -16.29 4.82 -4.21
C ARG A 62 -14.81 5.18 -4.16
N ILE A 63 -13.97 4.21 -4.46
CA ILE A 63 -12.51 4.33 -4.42
C ILE A 63 -12.00 4.13 -5.84
N ARG A 64 -11.11 5.02 -6.27
CA ARG A 64 -10.32 4.94 -7.49
C ARG A 64 -8.87 4.70 -7.11
N LEU A 65 -8.23 3.68 -7.67
CA LEU A 65 -6.80 3.49 -7.45
C LEU A 65 -6.00 4.63 -8.07
N PHE A 66 -5.06 5.15 -7.28
CA PHE A 66 -4.18 6.24 -7.70
C PHE A 66 -3.19 5.79 -8.76
N GLY A 67 -2.90 6.68 -9.71
CA GLY A 67 -1.77 6.59 -10.63
C GLY A 67 -1.89 5.55 -11.76
N ILE A 68 -3.00 4.83 -11.85
CA ILE A 68 -3.25 3.84 -12.92
C ILE A 68 -4.55 4.11 -13.68
N ASP A 69 -4.67 3.49 -14.85
CA ASP A 69 -5.92 3.41 -15.61
C ASP A 69 -6.08 1.97 -16.14
N ALA A 70 -7.18 1.33 -15.81
CA ALA A 70 -7.47 -0.04 -16.23
C ALA A 70 -8.44 -0.07 -17.42
N PRO A 71 -8.41 -1.12 -18.24
CA PRO A 71 -9.39 -1.28 -19.31
C PRO A 71 -10.80 -1.41 -18.75
N GLU A 72 -11.74 -0.79 -19.44
CA GLU A 72 -13.15 -0.81 -19.08
C GLU A 72 -13.74 -2.23 -19.15
N GLN A 73 -14.74 -2.52 -18.31
CA GLN A 73 -15.35 -3.87 -18.23
C GLN A 73 -15.68 -4.51 -19.57
N LYS A 74 -16.12 -3.70 -20.55
CA LYS A 74 -16.50 -4.16 -21.89
C LYS A 74 -15.36 -4.07 -22.90
N GLN A 75 -14.20 -3.55 -22.51
CA GLN A 75 -13.07 -3.37 -23.41
C GLN A 75 -12.48 -4.72 -23.82
N LEU A 76 -12.26 -4.85 -25.13
CA LEU A 76 -11.53 -5.98 -25.73
C LEU A 76 -10.13 -5.51 -26.11
N CYS A 77 -9.18 -6.40 -25.95
CA CYS A 77 -7.79 -6.25 -26.39
C CYS A 77 -7.46 -7.38 -27.36
N LYS A 78 -6.36 -7.27 -28.10
CA LYS A 78 -5.89 -8.35 -28.96
C LYS A 78 -4.86 -9.22 -28.24
N GLN A 79 -4.94 -10.51 -28.46
CA GLN A 79 -3.89 -11.46 -28.10
C GLN A 79 -2.75 -11.43 -29.15
N ALA A 80 -1.65 -12.14 -28.87
CA ALA A 80 -0.52 -12.23 -29.78
C ALA A 80 -0.89 -12.83 -31.13
N ASP A 81 -1.90 -13.70 -31.22
CA ASP A 81 -2.44 -14.31 -32.43
C ASP A 81 -3.49 -13.44 -33.16
N GLY A 82 -3.76 -12.23 -32.61
CA GLY A 82 -4.74 -11.28 -33.14
C GLY A 82 -6.19 -11.56 -32.75
N SER A 83 -6.47 -12.61 -32.00
CA SER A 83 -7.81 -12.89 -31.48
C SER A 83 -8.21 -11.86 -30.36
N ASP A 84 -9.52 -11.67 -30.20
CA ASP A 84 -10.03 -10.81 -29.13
C ASP A 84 -10.05 -11.52 -27.78
N TRP A 85 -9.73 -10.80 -26.72
CA TRP A 85 -9.95 -11.23 -25.36
C TRP A 85 -10.48 -10.10 -24.47
N ALA A 86 -11.24 -10.46 -23.46
CA ALA A 86 -11.92 -9.50 -22.60
C ALA A 86 -10.96 -8.96 -21.51
N CYS A 87 -10.03 -8.08 -21.91
CA CYS A 87 -9.02 -7.52 -21.02
C CYS A 87 -9.63 -6.74 -19.83
N GLY A 88 -10.73 -6.04 -20.05
CA GLY A 88 -11.43 -5.35 -18.96
C GLY A 88 -11.99 -6.30 -17.90
N ARG A 89 -12.54 -7.44 -18.31
CA ARG A 89 -12.97 -8.48 -17.36
C ARG A 89 -11.78 -9.15 -16.67
N ALA A 90 -10.68 -9.37 -17.39
CA ALA A 90 -9.47 -9.93 -16.81
C ALA A 90 -8.86 -8.99 -15.74
N ALA A 91 -8.83 -7.67 -16.00
CA ALA A 91 -8.39 -6.68 -15.02
C ALA A 91 -9.27 -6.67 -13.76
N SER A 92 -10.59 -6.71 -13.95
CA SER A 92 -11.54 -6.77 -12.82
C SER A 92 -11.43 -8.06 -12.02
N ALA A 93 -11.21 -9.20 -12.68
CA ALA A 93 -11.01 -10.49 -12.02
C ALA A 93 -9.71 -10.48 -11.18
N ALA A 94 -8.59 -10.01 -11.75
CA ALA A 94 -7.32 -9.89 -11.04
C ALA A 94 -7.43 -8.96 -9.82
N MET A 95 -8.13 -7.83 -9.95
CA MET A 95 -8.48 -6.97 -8.81
C MET A 95 -9.24 -7.75 -7.75
N GLY A 96 -10.25 -8.54 -8.16
CA GLY A 96 -11.04 -9.37 -7.25
C GLY A 96 -10.18 -10.38 -6.50
N ASP A 97 -9.29 -11.06 -7.19
CA ASP A 97 -8.38 -12.06 -6.61
C ASP A 97 -7.43 -11.43 -5.58
N ILE A 98 -6.85 -10.25 -5.89
CA ILE A 98 -5.98 -9.52 -4.96
C ILE A 98 -6.77 -9.11 -3.70
N VAL A 99 -7.97 -8.58 -3.88
CA VAL A 99 -8.82 -8.14 -2.76
C VAL A 99 -9.30 -9.32 -1.92
N ALA A 100 -9.66 -10.45 -2.54
CA ALA A 100 -10.10 -11.64 -1.82
C ALA A 100 -8.99 -12.26 -0.95
N GLY A 101 -7.73 -12.03 -1.31
CA GLY A 101 -6.56 -12.46 -0.53
C GLY A 101 -6.33 -11.67 0.77
N ALA A 102 -7.09 -10.59 1.02
CA ALA A 102 -6.92 -9.73 2.18
C ALA A 102 -8.26 -9.45 2.87
N ALA A 103 -8.32 -9.65 4.20
CA ALA A 103 -9.53 -9.35 4.98
C ALA A 103 -9.91 -7.85 4.92
N ARG A 104 -8.92 -6.98 4.83
CA ARG A 104 -9.06 -5.53 4.66
C ARG A 104 -7.87 -4.99 3.88
N LEU A 105 -8.09 -3.90 3.17
CA LEU A 105 -7.04 -3.16 2.50
C LEU A 105 -6.56 -2.00 3.40
N ARG A 106 -5.27 -1.75 3.43
CA ARG A 106 -4.73 -0.50 3.96
C ARG A 106 -4.71 0.50 2.80
N CYS A 107 -5.45 1.59 2.92
CA CYS A 107 -5.54 2.61 1.88
C CYS A 107 -5.16 3.99 2.43
N GLU A 108 -4.45 4.75 1.62
CA GLU A 108 -4.02 6.13 1.87
C GLU A 108 -4.80 7.05 0.92
N LEU A 109 -5.52 8.03 1.48
CA LEU A 109 -6.25 9.01 0.68
C LEU A 109 -5.27 10.04 0.13
N LEU A 110 -5.22 10.19 -1.18
CA LEU A 110 -4.35 11.14 -1.86
C LEU A 110 -5.14 12.32 -2.46
N ASP A 111 -6.37 12.07 -2.92
CA ASP A 111 -7.21 13.10 -3.56
C ASP A 111 -8.69 12.69 -3.57
N THR A 112 -9.54 13.59 -4.02
CA THR A 112 -10.95 13.31 -4.35
C THR A 112 -11.21 13.85 -5.75
N ASP A 113 -11.65 12.98 -6.65
CA ASP A 113 -11.89 13.39 -8.03
C ASP A 113 -13.20 14.17 -8.20
N ARG A 114 -13.37 14.74 -9.39
CA ARG A 114 -14.58 15.53 -9.75
C ARG A 114 -15.91 14.77 -9.70
N TYR A 115 -15.85 13.45 -9.60
CA TYR A 115 -17.02 12.57 -9.48
C TYR A 115 -17.28 12.14 -8.03
N GLY A 116 -16.51 12.68 -7.07
CA GLY A 116 -16.61 12.37 -5.64
C GLY A 116 -16.08 10.97 -5.28
N ARG A 117 -15.19 10.38 -6.11
CA ARG A 117 -14.48 9.16 -5.75
C ARG A 117 -13.24 9.53 -4.94
N LEU A 118 -12.95 8.74 -3.92
CA LEU A 118 -11.71 8.85 -3.15
C LEU A 118 -10.57 8.26 -4.00
N VAL A 119 -9.60 9.08 -4.36
CA VAL A 119 -8.39 8.62 -5.08
C VAL A 119 -7.39 8.13 -4.03
N MET A 120 -7.14 6.82 -4.02
CA MET A 120 -6.41 6.18 -2.94
C MET A 120 -5.31 5.25 -3.47
N ARG A 121 -4.19 5.21 -2.74
CA ARG A 121 -3.20 4.12 -2.86
C ARG A 121 -3.59 3.03 -1.88
N CYS A 122 -3.82 1.82 -2.37
CA CYS A 122 -4.32 0.71 -1.57
C CYS A 122 -3.38 -0.50 -1.61
N PHE A 123 -3.25 -1.16 -0.45
CA PHE A 123 -2.39 -2.33 -0.25
C PHE A 123 -3.21 -3.50 0.28
N ALA A 124 -2.97 -4.68 -0.28
CA ALA A 124 -3.40 -5.96 0.24
C ALA A 124 -2.21 -6.62 0.95
N GLY A 125 -2.16 -6.54 2.28
CA GLY A 125 -0.92 -6.78 3.03
C GLY A 125 0.16 -5.79 2.62
N GLU A 126 1.30 -6.29 2.16
CA GLU A 126 2.42 -5.46 1.65
C GLU A 126 2.33 -5.18 0.15
N THR A 127 1.37 -5.78 -0.55
CA THR A 127 1.25 -5.65 -2.00
C THR A 127 0.52 -4.36 -2.38
N ASP A 128 1.19 -3.43 -3.05
CA ASP A 128 0.55 -2.29 -3.73
C ASP A 128 -0.30 -2.85 -4.89
N ILE A 129 -1.62 -2.65 -4.79
CA ILE A 129 -2.59 -3.23 -5.72
C ILE A 129 -2.43 -2.64 -7.12
N ALA A 130 -2.21 -1.33 -7.21
CA ALA A 130 -2.01 -0.64 -8.49
C ALA A 130 -0.76 -1.16 -9.20
N GLN A 131 0.35 -1.28 -8.48
CA GLN A 131 1.59 -1.83 -9.02
C GLN A 131 1.44 -3.29 -9.48
N ALA A 132 0.71 -4.12 -8.71
CA ALA A 132 0.49 -5.51 -9.05
C ALA A 132 -0.31 -5.67 -10.37
N LEU A 133 -1.33 -4.83 -10.58
CA LEU A 133 -2.13 -4.82 -11.81
C LEU A 133 -1.32 -4.34 -13.01
N VAL A 134 -0.53 -3.27 -12.86
CA VAL A 134 0.35 -2.77 -13.92
C VAL A 134 1.43 -3.79 -14.27
N ALA A 135 2.05 -4.42 -13.29
CA ALA A 135 3.08 -5.45 -13.52
C ALA A 135 2.55 -6.70 -14.25
N GLN A 136 1.24 -6.97 -14.13
CA GLN A 136 0.55 -8.01 -14.87
C GLN A 136 0.11 -7.56 -16.29
N GLY A 137 0.26 -6.26 -16.61
CA GLY A 137 -0.24 -5.69 -17.86
C GLY A 137 -1.77 -5.59 -17.91
N LEU A 138 -2.43 -5.51 -16.76
CA LEU A 138 -3.89 -5.41 -16.61
C LEU A 138 -4.35 -3.99 -16.26
N ALA A 139 -3.41 -3.06 -16.10
CA ALA A 139 -3.60 -1.63 -16.05
C ALA A 139 -2.40 -0.93 -16.67
N VAL A 140 -2.54 0.33 -17.01
CA VAL A 140 -1.47 1.20 -17.50
C VAL A 140 -1.14 2.27 -16.47
N ALA A 141 0.11 2.74 -16.44
CA ALA A 141 0.51 3.88 -15.64
C ALA A 141 -0.17 5.14 -16.19
N TYR A 142 -0.88 5.88 -15.33
CA TYR A 142 -1.54 7.11 -15.74
C TYR A 142 -0.63 8.31 -15.50
N ARG A 143 0.35 8.48 -16.36
CA ARG A 143 1.45 9.46 -16.27
C ARG A 143 1.01 10.91 -16.04
N ARG A 144 -0.25 11.23 -16.37
CA ARG A 144 -0.81 12.56 -16.08
C ARG A 144 -0.89 12.86 -14.58
N TYR A 145 -0.97 11.83 -13.75
CA TYR A 145 -1.16 11.97 -12.30
C TYR A 145 0.02 11.46 -11.48
N SER A 146 0.75 10.44 -12.00
CA SER A 146 1.91 9.87 -11.31
C SER A 146 2.80 9.11 -12.28
N GLU A 147 4.10 9.08 -11.98
CA GLU A 147 5.10 8.24 -12.64
C GLU A 147 5.46 6.99 -11.83
N ASP A 148 4.85 6.80 -10.65
CA ASP A 148 5.20 5.74 -9.69
C ASP A 148 5.14 4.32 -10.29
N TYR A 149 4.31 4.11 -11.30
CA TYR A 149 4.08 2.79 -11.91
C TYR A 149 4.67 2.63 -13.31
N VAL A 150 5.40 3.62 -13.81
CA VAL A 150 6.00 3.61 -15.17
C VAL A 150 6.98 2.45 -15.34
N ASP A 151 7.87 2.25 -14.37
CA ASP A 151 8.83 1.14 -14.42
C ASP A 151 8.16 -0.24 -14.43
N ALA A 152 7.02 -0.40 -13.75
CA ALA A 152 6.25 -1.64 -13.75
C ALA A 152 5.58 -1.87 -15.12
N GLU A 153 5.04 -0.80 -15.72
CA GLU A 153 4.46 -0.81 -17.06
C GLU A 153 5.49 -1.17 -18.13
N ASP A 154 6.67 -0.53 -18.09
CA ASP A 154 7.74 -0.77 -19.06
C ASP A 154 8.21 -2.24 -19.00
N ARG A 155 8.32 -2.82 -17.80
CA ARG A 155 8.63 -4.25 -17.64
C ARG A 155 7.50 -5.16 -18.13
N ALA A 156 6.24 -4.79 -17.93
CA ALA A 156 5.09 -5.55 -18.42
C ALA A 156 5.03 -5.51 -19.97
N ALA A 157 5.25 -4.32 -20.56
CA ALA A 157 5.28 -4.12 -22.00
C ALA A 157 6.42 -4.89 -22.66
N ALA A 158 7.65 -4.79 -22.14
CA ALA A 158 8.80 -5.52 -22.64
C ALA A 158 8.62 -7.04 -22.59
N ALA A 159 7.86 -7.55 -21.62
CA ALA A 159 7.55 -8.97 -21.47
C ALA A 159 6.27 -9.42 -22.19
N GLY A 160 5.57 -8.53 -22.89
CA GLY A 160 4.31 -8.84 -23.58
C GLY A 160 3.20 -9.33 -22.65
N ARG A 161 3.12 -8.79 -21.41
CA ARG A 161 2.14 -9.25 -20.42
C ARG A 161 0.78 -8.60 -20.62
N GLY A 162 -0.27 -9.37 -20.34
CA GLY A 162 -1.63 -8.85 -20.32
C GLY A 162 -2.00 -8.14 -21.63
N MET A 163 -2.39 -6.87 -21.59
CA MET A 163 -2.74 -6.08 -22.76
C MET A 163 -1.58 -5.90 -23.75
N TRP A 164 -0.33 -5.95 -23.26
CA TRP A 164 0.87 -5.75 -24.07
C TRP A 164 1.22 -6.93 -25.00
N GLN A 165 0.48 -8.03 -24.97
CA GLN A 165 0.66 -9.15 -25.89
C GLN A 165 0.19 -8.86 -27.32
N GLY A 166 -0.63 -7.83 -27.51
CA GLY A 166 -1.13 -7.40 -28.82
C GLY A 166 -1.61 -5.96 -28.81
N PRO A 167 -2.15 -5.45 -29.93
CA PRO A 167 -2.71 -4.10 -29.99
C PRO A 167 -3.92 -3.92 -29.06
N PHE A 168 -4.02 -2.77 -28.42
CA PHE A 168 -5.17 -2.35 -27.64
C PHE A 168 -5.33 -0.82 -27.66
N ASP A 169 -6.55 -0.35 -27.44
CA ASP A 169 -6.78 1.07 -27.16
C ASP A 169 -6.43 1.37 -25.71
N MET A 170 -5.75 2.48 -25.47
CA MET A 170 -5.57 2.96 -24.09
C MET A 170 -6.94 3.17 -23.42
N PRO A 171 -7.12 2.87 -22.13
CA PRO A 171 -8.44 2.95 -21.48
C PRO A 171 -9.12 4.29 -21.65
N TRP A 172 -8.38 5.40 -21.54
CA TRP A 172 -8.93 6.74 -21.76
C TRP A 172 -9.31 7.01 -23.23
N ASP A 173 -8.66 6.37 -24.19
CA ASP A 173 -9.00 6.51 -25.62
C ASP A 173 -10.24 5.67 -25.94
N TRP A 174 -10.32 4.49 -25.37
CA TRP A 174 -11.49 3.62 -25.51
C TRP A 174 -12.75 4.31 -24.98
N ARG A 175 -12.69 4.96 -23.78
CA ARG A 175 -13.81 5.72 -23.22
C ARG A 175 -14.26 6.89 -24.11
N ARG A 176 -13.35 7.49 -24.88
CA ARG A 176 -13.72 8.58 -25.80
C ARG A 176 -14.43 8.11 -27.06
N LYS A 177 -14.25 6.84 -27.41
CA LYS A 177 -14.84 6.23 -28.61
C LYS A 177 -16.19 5.56 -28.36
N ASN A 178 -16.48 5.24 -27.08
CA ASN A 178 -17.64 4.48 -26.64
C ASN A 178 -18.39 5.21 -25.51
#